data_7ce5693f85841f0cc046efb9d971f4fe
#
_entry.id   7ce5693f85841f0cc046efb9d971f4fe
#
_cell.length_a   1.000
_cell.length_b   1.000
_cell.length_c   1.000
_cell.angle_alpha   90.00
_cell.angle_beta   90.00
_cell.angle_gamma   90.00
#
_symmetry.space_group_name_H-M   'P 1'
#
loop_
_entity.id
_entity.type
_entity.pdbx_description
1 polymer ?
#
loop_
_entity_poly.entity_id
_entity_poly.type
_entity_poly.pdbx_seq_one_letter_code
_entity_poly.pdbx_strand_id
1 'polypeptide(L)'
;RAADDAVLSLHLADAESVRALAGACLGHNDCVLYVIAAGYMGVSRMTPGVREYTDSIRCRPAVYASAEELPLAGVQVMMASGNVSRAVAAIRGGGLALDYVSSDPGVIDITPRGVGKWSALLELCRMEGIPPENVAAAGNYLNDRDMIEHAGIGIAVGNALTEIKALADIVLQHDCEHDAIAELVDKLLAM
;
A
#
# COMPACT_ATOMS: atom_id res chain seq x y z
N ARG A 1 7.14 13.88 -5.16
CA ARG A 1 7.63 14.61 -6.35
C ARG A 1 8.23 15.93 -5.92
N ALA A 2 9.31 16.37 -6.59
CA ALA A 2 9.84 17.70 -6.43
C ALA A 2 8.84 18.77 -6.94
N ALA A 3 9.12 20.05 -6.68
CA ALA A 3 8.26 21.16 -7.12
C ALA A 3 8.05 21.25 -8.64
N ASP A 4 8.90 20.59 -9.42
CA ASP A 4 8.86 20.49 -10.89
C ASP A 4 8.20 19.19 -11.39
N ASP A 5 7.51 18.44 -10.52
CA ASP A 5 6.92 17.12 -10.79
C ASP A 5 7.92 16.01 -11.15
N ALA A 6 9.21 16.21 -10.91
CA ALA A 6 10.22 15.17 -11.13
C ALA A 6 9.96 13.95 -10.23
N VAL A 7 10.19 12.77 -10.78
CA VAL A 7 10.16 11.52 -10.02
C VAL A 7 11.43 11.45 -9.18
N LEU A 8 11.31 11.46 -7.85
CA LEU A 8 12.45 11.40 -6.93
C LEU A 8 13.00 9.99 -6.80
N SER A 9 12.12 9.01 -6.74
CA SER A 9 12.46 7.60 -6.63
C SER A 9 11.37 6.73 -7.26
N LEU A 10 11.77 5.57 -7.77
CA LEU A 10 10.86 4.63 -8.43
C LEU A 10 11.32 3.20 -8.20
N HIS A 11 10.51 2.41 -7.54
CA HIS A 11 10.69 0.99 -7.33
C HIS A 11 9.67 0.21 -8.15
N LEU A 12 10.14 -0.70 -8.99
CA LEU A 12 9.29 -1.45 -9.92
C LEU A 12 9.35 -2.94 -9.62
N ALA A 13 8.20 -3.60 -9.71
CA ALA A 13 8.14 -5.05 -9.72
C ALA A 13 8.74 -5.61 -11.03
N ASP A 14 9.48 -6.69 -10.94
CA ASP A 14 10.01 -7.35 -12.12
C ASP A 14 8.89 -8.06 -12.91
N ALA A 15 9.07 -8.12 -14.23
CA ALA A 15 8.06 -8.64 -15.14
C ALA A 15 7.74 -10.13 -14.90
N GLU A 16 8.70 -10.91 -14.42
CA GLU A 16 8.51 -12.34 -14.13
C GLU A 16 7.61 -12.51 -12.91
N SER A 17 7.87 -11.79 -11.83
CA SER A 17 7.05 -11.79 -10.62
C SER A 17 5.62 -11.31 -10.91
N VAL A 18 5.46 -10.23 -11.70
CA VAL A 18 4.12 -9.73 -12.10
C VAL A 18 3.35 -10.80 -12.88
N ARG A 19 4.00 -11.43 -13.88
CA ARG A 19 3.38 -12.48 -14.69
C ARG A 19 3.00 -13.69 -13.86
N ALA A 20 3.88 -14.17 -13.00
CA ALA A 20 3.65 -15.32 -12.14
C ALA A 20 2.49 -15.09 -11.17
N LEU A 21 2.45 -13.92 -10.54
CA LEU A 21 1.36 -13.55 -9.64
C LEU A 21 0.02 -13.42 -10.38
N ALA A 22 0.02 -12.78 -11.55
CA ALA A 22 -1.18 -12.69 -12.39
C ALA A 22 -1.68 -14.07 -12.79
N GLY A 23 -0.80 -14.98 -13.22
CA GLY A 23 -1.15 -16.36 -13.55
C GLY A 23 -1.75 -17.13 -12.37
N ALA A 24 -1.28 -16.89 -11.15
CA ALA A 24 -1.83 -17.53 -9.96
C ALA A 24 -3.23 -17.01 -9.56
N CYS A 25 -3.56 -15.76 -9.90
CA CYS A 25 -4.83 -15.13 -9.54
C CYS A 25 -5.89 -15.19 -10.64
N LEU A 26 -5.48 -15.26 -11.90
CA LEU A 26 -6.40 -15.32 -13.04
C LEU A 26 -7.24 -16.60 -13.04
N GLY A 27 -8.46 -16.50 -13.57
CA GLY A 27 -9.39 -17.63 -13.65
C GLY A 27 -10.10 -17.99 -12.35
N HIS A 28 -9.79 -17.31 -11.24
CA HIS A 28 -10.41 -17.52 -9.94
C HIS A 28 -11.42 -16.42 -9.62
N ASN A 29 -12.66 -16.83 -9.36
CA ASN A 29 -13.78 -15.90 -9.17
C ASN A 29 -13.84 -15.30 -7.75
N ASP A 30 -13.06 -15.77 -6.83
CA ASP A 30 -13.03 -15.37 -5.42
C ASP A 30 -11.91 -14.35 -5.09
N CYS A 31 -11.03 -14.07 -6.05
CA CYS A 31 -9.93 -13.10 -5.91
C CYS A 31 -9.94 -12.11 -7.07
N VAL A 32 -9.66 -10.85 -6.79
CA VAL A 32 -9.39 -9.83 -7.80
C VAL A 32 -7.95 -9.35 -7.61
N LEU A 33 -7.16 -9.38 -8.68
CA LEU A 33 -5.84 -8.79 -8.72
C LEU A 33 -5.90 -7.44 -9.44
N TYR A 34 -5.35 -6.41 -8.80
CA TYR A 34 -5.13 -5.09 -9.36
C TYR A 34 -3.66 -4.94 -9.70
N VAL A 35 -3.36 -4.31 -10.82
CA VAL A 35 -2.00 -4.01 -11.27
C VAL A 35 -1.92 -2.53 -11.57
N ILE A 36 -1.01 -1.83 -10.89
CA ILE A 36 -0.91 -0.37 -10.94
C ILE A 36 0.48 0.01 -11.47
N ALA A 37 0.46 0.78 -12.55
CA ALA A 37 1.63 1.39 -13.16
C ALA A 37 1.37 2.88 -13.39
N ALA A 38 2.36 3.65 -13.86
CA ALA A 38 2.19 5.07 -14.11
C ALA A 38 1.07 5.31 -15.16
N GLY A 39 -0.01 5.96 -14.73
CA GLY A 39 -1.16 6.27 -15.60
C GLY A 39 -2.02 5.05 -16.00
N TYR A 40 -1.79 3.87 -15.38
CA TYR A 40 -2.52 2.65 -15.69
C TYR A 40 -2.98 1.95 -14.41
N MET A 41 -4.22 1.50 -14.42
CA MET A 41 -4.73 0.51 -13.48
C MET A 41 -5.40 -0.61 -14.28
N GLY A 42 -4.98 -1.83 -14.04
CA GLY A 42 -5.61 -3.04 -14.57
C GLY A 42 -6.24 -3.85 -13.44
N VAL A 43 -7.36 -4.51 -13.73
CA VAL A 43 -8.02 -5.43 -12.80
C VAL A 43 -8.33 -6.75 -13.51
N SER A 44 -8.16 -7.85 -12.81
CA SER A 44 -8.47 -9.17 -13.37
C SER A 44 -9.96 -9.39 -13.62
N ARG A 45 -10.83 -8.60 -12.98
CA ARG A 45 -12.27 -8.70 -13.11
C ARG A 45 -12.99 -7.49 -12.51
N MET A 46 -14.08 -7.04 -13.14
CA MET A 46 -14.99 -6.07 -12.56
C MET A 46 -16.01 -6.75 -11.63
N THR A 47 -16.05 -6.30 -10.39
CA THR A 47 -17.07 -6.67 -9.39
C THR A 47 -17.74 -5.41 -8.85
N PRO A 48 -18.86 -5.49 -8.11
CA PRO A 48 -19.44 -4.31 -7.45
C PRO A 48 -18.42 -3.58 -6.55
N GLY A 49 -17.65 -4.30 -5.74
CA GLY A 49 -16.62 -3.69 -4.87
C GLY A 49 -15.47 -3.05 -5.66
N VAL A 50 -15.03 -3.67 -6.78
CA VAL A 50 -14.05 -3.04 -7.68
C VAL A 50 -14.59 -1.73 -8.22
N ARG A 51 -15.84 -1.71 -8.67
CA ARG A 51 -16.48 -0.50 -9.20
C ARG A 51 -16.55 0.60 -8.13
N GLU A 52 -17.05 0.28 -6.95
CA GLU A 52 -17.14 1.21 -5.83
C GLU A 52 -15.76 1.82 -5.51
N TYR A 53 -14.73 0.99 -5.36
CA TYR A 53 -13.36 1.45 -5.11
C TYR A 53 -12.83 2.34 -6.25
N THR A 54 -12.96 1.91 -7.50
CA THR A 54 -12.44 2.67 -8.65
C THR A 54 -13.20 3.97 -8.90
N ASP A 55 -14.50 4.01 -8.60
CA ASP A 55 -15.31 5.22 -8.67
C ASP A 55 -14.89 6.21 -7.55
N SER A 56 -14.61 5.73 -6.32
CA SER A 56 -14.14 6.58 -5.22
C SER A 56 -12.82 7.30 -5.52
N ILE A 57 -11.91 6.62 -6.20
CA ILE A 57 -10.62 7.20 -6.64
C ILE A 57 -10.68 7.81 -8.05
N ARG A 58 -11.87 7.88 -8.67
CA ARG A 58 -12.10 8.42 -10.02
C ARG A 58 -11.22 7.77 -11.08
N CYS A 59 -10.99 6.47 -10.97
CA CYS A 59 -10.21 5.68 -11.91
C CYS A 59 -11.11 4.82 -12.81
N ARG A 60 -10.69 4.63 -14.06
CA ARG A 60 -11.31 3.66 -14.98
C ARG A 60 -10.30 2.56 -15.29
N PRO A 61 -10.37 1.42 -14.61
CA PRO A 61 -9.41 0.36 -14.82
C PRO A 61 -9.65 -0.35 -16.15
N ALA A 62 -8.57 -0.81 -16.78
CA ALA A 62 -8.64 -1.82 -17.83
C ALA A 62 -8.95 -3.19 -17.20
N VAL A 63 -9.78 -4.00 -17.86
CA VAL A 63 -9.98 -5.40 -17.46
C VAL A 63 -9.08 -6.27 -18.32
N TYR A 64 -8.28 -7.13 -17.70
CA TYR A 64 -7.40 -8.06 -18.39
C TYR A 64 -7.82 -9.51 -18.11
N ALA A 65 -7.74 -10.35 -19.15
CA ALA A 65 -8.07 -11.78 -19.06
C ALA A 65 -6.82 -12.67 -19.01
N SER A 66 -5.66 -12.12 -19.39
CA SER A 66 -4.39 -12.84 -19.37
C SER A 66 -3.24 -11.95 -18.90
N ALA A 67 -2.15 -12.56 -18.49
CA ALA A 67 -0.95 -11.84 -18.05
C ALA A 67 -0.25 -11.11 -19.21
N GLU A 68 -0.46 -11.53 -20.45
CA GLU A 68 0.08 -10.92 -21.67
C GLU A 68 -0.54 -9.56 -21.98
N GLU A 69 -1.74 -9.30 -21.47
CA GLU A 69 -2.43 -8.02 -21.63
C GLU A 69 -1.93 -6.95 -20.65
N LEU A 70 -1.10 -7.33 -19.66
CA LEU A 70 -0.59 -6.43 -18.64
C LEU A 70 0.64 -5.65 -19.15
N PRO A 71 0.77 -4.37 -18.74
CA PRO A 71 2.01 -3.63 -18.92
C PRO A 71 3.06 -4.16 -17.92
N LEU A 72 3.71 -5.29 -18.24
CA LEU A 72 4.67 -5.94 -17.34
C LEU A 72 5.85 -5.03 -16.96
N ALA A 73 6.15 -4.03 -17.77
CA ALA A 73 7.14 -3.00 -17.46
C ALA A 73 6.44 -1.83 -16.73
N GLY A 74 7.06 -1.34 -15.65
CA GLY A 74 6.60 -0.15 -14.94
C GLY A 74 5.53 -0.40 -13.87
N VAL A 75 5.28 -1.66 -13.49
CA VAL A 75 4.37 -1.98 -12.39
C VAL A 75 4.99 -1.53 -11.06
N GLN A 76 4.29 -0.65 -10.35
CA GLN A 76 4.74 -0.06 -9.09
C GLN A 76 4.17 -0.82 -7.89
N VAL A 77 2.88 -1.09 -7.94
CA VAL A 77 2.13 -1.75 -6.87
C VAL A 77 1.11 -2.70 -7.49
N MET A 78 0.87 -3.80 -6.83
CA MET A 78 -0.28 -4.66 -7.07
C MET A 78 -1.11 -4.71 -5.79
N MET A 79 -2.38 -5.06 -5.93
CA MET A 79 -3.26 -5.29 -4.79
C MET A 79 -4.11 -6.52 -5.08
N ALA A 80 -4.34 -7.35 -4.08
CA ALA A 80 -5.29 -8.44 -4.20
C ALA A 80 -6.42 -8.26 -3.19
N SER A 81 -7.66 -8.52 -3.62
CA SER A 81 -8.84 -8.45 -2.77
C SER A 81 -9.73 -9.69 -2.88
N GLY A 82 -10.47 -9.98 -1.81
CA GLY A 82 -11.28 -11.18 -1.66
C GLY A 82 -10.49 -12.33 -1.02
N ASN A 83 -10.49 -13.53 -1.61
CA ASN A 83 -9.67 -14.64 -1.14
C ASN A 83 -8.21 -14.48 -1.60
N VAL A 84 -7.43 -13.77 -0.82
CA VAL A 84 -6.02 -13.44 -1.12
C VAL A 84 -5.06 -14.63 -0.95
N SER A 85 -5.53 -15.79 -0.47
CA SER A 85 -4.67 -16.96 -0.15
C SER A 85 -3.81 -17.42 -1.33
N ARG A 86 -4.31 -17.29 -2.56
CA ARG A 86 -3.58 -17.67 -3.77
C ARG A 86 -2.42 -16.71 -4.06
N ALA A 87 -2.66 -15.41 -3.94
CA ALA A 87 -1.60 -14.40 -4.09
C ALA A 87 -0.51 -14.62 -3.04
N VAL A 88 -0.91 -14.81 -1.77
CA VAL A 88 0.00 -15.12 -0.67
C VAL A 88 0.79 -16.40 -0.94
N ALA A 89 0.15 -17.48 -1.38
CA ALA A 89 0.81 -18.73 -1.70
C ALA A 89 1.82 -18.59 -2.85
N ALA A 90 1.47 -17.85 -3.89
CA ALA A 90 2.35 -17.58 -5.02
C ALA A 90 3.59 -16.79 -4.59
N ILE A 91 3.43 -15.74 -3.77
CA ILE A 91 4.54 -14.93 -3.27
C ILE A 91 5.45 -15.78 -2.38
N ARG A 92 4.89 -16.54 -1.43
CA ARG A 92 5.67 -17.36 -0.48
C ARG A 92 6.33 -18.57 -1.13
N GLY A 93 5.65 -19.23 -2.06
CA GLY A 93 6.14 -20.47 -2.68
C GLY A 93 6.91 -20.29 -3.97
N GLY A 94 6.69 -19.19 -4.68
CA GLY A 94 7.24 -18.96 -6.02
C GLY A 94 8.62 -18.29 -6.06
N GLY A 95 9.22 -17.92 -4.93
CA GLY A 95 10.51 -17.20 -4.91
C GLY A 95 10.43 -15.81 -5.56
N LEU A 96 9.21 -15.24 -5.70
CA LEU A 96 8.99 -13.96 -6.33
C LEU A 96 9.70 -12.83 -5.56
N ALA A 97 10.20 -11.83 -6.28
CA ALA A 97 10.82 -10.65 -5.68
C ALA A 97 9.76 -9.64 -5.19
N LEU A 98 8.77 -10.14 -4.48
CA LEU A 98 7.63 -9.39 -3.96
C LEU A 98 7.49 -9.60 -2.45
N ASP A 99 6.99 -8.57 -1.79
CA ASP A 99 6.45 -8.62 -0.43
C ASP A 99 4.97 -8.27 -0.45
N TYR A 100 4.26 -8.61 0.61
CA TYR A 100 2.86 -8.24 0.78
C TYR A 100 2.57 -7.87 2.24
N VAL A 101 1.60 -6.99 2.41
CA VAL A 101 1.08 -6.59 3.72
C VAL A 101 -0.43 -6.42 3.64
N SER A 102 -1.15 -6.76 4.70
CA SER A 102 -2.59 -6.47 4.76
C SER A 102 -2.81 -4.98 4.91
N SER A 103 -3.68 -4.43 4.08
CA SER A 103 -4.06 -3.00 4.08
C SER A 103 -5.52 -2.76 4.46
N ASP A 104 -6.34 -3.85 4.44
CA ASP A 104 -7.74 -3.85 4.87
C ASP A 104 -8.20 -5.32 5.05
N PRO A 105 -9.33 -5.61 5.73
CA PRO A 105 -9.89 -6.95 5.79
C PRO A 105 -10.09 -7.56 4.39
N GLY A 106 -9.41 -8.67 4.12
CA GLY A 106 -9.45 -9.34 2.83
C GLY A 106 -8.74 -8.60 1.68
N VAL A 107 -7.89 -7.61 2.00
CA VAL A 107 -7.07 -6.88 1.03
C VAL A 107 -5.61 -6.95 1.42
N ILE A 108 -4.74 -7.18 0.44
CA ILE A 108 -3.30 -7.08 0.59
C ILE A 108 -2.70 -6.14 -0.46
N ASP A 109 -1.80 -5.27 -0.02
CA ASP A 109 -0.90 -4.53 -0.91
C ASP A 109 0.32 -5.39 -1.21
N ILE A 110 0.75 -5.41 -2.46
CA ILE A 110 1.85 -6.23 -2.95
C ILE A 110 2.85 -5.30 -3.65
N THR A 111 4.07 -5.29 -3.16
CA THR A 111 5.13 -4.38 -3.61
C THR A 111 6.40 -5.15 -3.97
N PRO A 112 7.35 -4.54 -4.70
CA PRO A 112 8.69 -5.09 -4.81
C PRO A 112 9.27 -5.39 -3.43
N ARG A 113 10.10 -6.43 -3.34
CA ARG A 113 10.69 -6.86 -2.07
C ARG A 113 11.45 -5.72 -1.38
N GLY A 114 11.22 -5.53 -0.09
CA GLY A 114 11.80 -4.47 0.74
C GLY A 114 11.21 -3.09 0.52
N VAL A 115 10.20 -2.96 -0.33
CA VAL A 115 9.49 -1.70 -0.59
C VAL A 115 8.21 -1.63 0.24
N GLY A 116 8.07 -0.57 1.01
CA GLY A 116 6.91 -0.32 1.86
C GLY A 116 6.83 1.15 2.24
N LYS A 117 5.85 1.53 3.02
CA LYS A 117 5.66 2.93 3.44
C LYS A 117 6.87 3.46 4.21
N TRP A 118 7.44 2.65 5.11
CA TRP A 118 8.62 3.05 5.89
C TRP A 118 9.87 3.20 5.03
N SER A 119 10.17 2.26 4.13
CA SER A 119 11.34 2.37 3.26
C SER A 119 11.27 3.59 2.35
N ALA A 120 10.07 3.92 1.83
CA ALA A 120 9.85 5.12 1.03
C ALA A 120 10.01 6.41 1.87
N LEU A 121 9.51 6.42 3.11
CA LEU A 121 9.69 7.54 4.03
C LEU A 121 11.16 7.75 4.40
N LEU A 122 11.91 6.69 4.67
CA LEU A 122 13.35 6.76 4.91
C LEU A 122 14.13 7.32 3.72
N GLU A 123 13.74 6.95 2.51
CA GLU A 123 14.36 7.48 1.29
C GLU A 123 14.12 8.98 1.17
N LEU A 124 12.88 9.44 1.40
CA LEU A 124 12.55 10.87 1.44
C LEU A 124 13.33 11.60 2.54
N CYS A 125 13.40 11.03 3.73
CA CYS A 125 14.17 11.60 4.84
C CYS A 125 15.65 11.82 4.47
N ARG A 126 16.27 10.83 3.79
CA ARG A 126 17.64 10.97 3.32
C ARG A 126 17.82 12.07 2.27
N MET A 127 16.86 12.21 1.35
CA MET A 127 16.88 13.24 0.32
C MET A 127 16.75 14.65 0.92
N GLU A 128 15.90 14.79 1.93
CA GLU A 128 15.63 16.07 2.59
C GLU A 128 16.58 16.37 3.75
N GLY A 129 17.48 15.45 4.12
CA GLY A 129 18.39 15.60 5.25
C GLY A 129 17.67 15.60 6.60
N ILE A 130 16.50 14.97 6.69
CA ILE A 130 15.68 14.87 7.91
C ILE A 130 16.02 13.56 8.62
N PRO A 131 16.53 13.60 9.87
CA PRO A 131 16.71 12.39 10.66
C PRO A 131 15.36 11.70 10.94
N PRO A 132 15.26 10.34 10.86
CA PRO A 132 14.01 9.63 11.11
C PRO A 132 13.39 9.90 12.49
N GLU A 133 14.20 10.19 13.50
CA GLU A 133 13.78 10.60 14.83
C GLU A 133 13.02 11.93 14.89
N ASN A 134 13.10 12.73 13.83
CA ASN A 134 12.37 13.98 13.67
C ASN A 134 11.09 13.84 12.84
N VAL A 135 10.68 12.61 12.57
CA VAL A 135 9.48 12.29 11.78
C VAL A 135 8.35 11.84 12.70
N ALA A 136 7.16 12.37 12.49
CA ALA A 136 5.92 11.85 13.06
C ALA A 136 5.17 11.07 11.98
N ALA A 137 4.78 9.83 12.26
CA ALA A 137 4.03 8.97 11.35
C ALA A 137 2.71 8.53 11.96
N ALA A 138 1.62 8.72 11.23
CA ALA A 138 0.29 8.34 11.66
C ALA A 138 -0.32 7.27 10.75
N GLY A 139 -1.09 6.35 11.34
CA GLY A 139 -1.74 5.29 10.58
C GLY A 139 -2.76 4.50 11.40
N ASN A 140 -3.37 3.48 10.75
CA ASN A 140 -4.45 2.70 11.36
C ASN A 140 -4.33 1.19 11.15
N TYR A 141 -3.58 0.73 10.14
CA TYR A 141 -3.61 -0.68 9.75
C TYR A 141 -2.20 -1.28 9.61
N LEU A 142 -2.10 -2.57 9.24
CA LEU A 142 -0.83 -3.31 9.24
C LEU A 142 0.20 -2.75 8.26
N ASN A 143 -0.24 -2.15 7.16
CA ASN A 143 0.65 -1.50 6.18
C ASN A 143 1.26 -0.18 6.70
N ASP A 144 0.79 0.34 7.84
CA ASP A 144 1.36 1.51 8.52
C ASP A 144 2.31 1.12 9.66
N ARG A 145 2.32 -0.17 10.04
CA ARG A 145 3.03 -0.66 11.22
C ARG A 145 4.48 -0.19 11.28
N ASP A 146 5.23 -0.43 10.22
CA ASP A 146 6.67 -0.12 10.20
C ASP A 146 6.94 1.39 10.31
N MET A 147 6.07 2.24 9.75
CA MET A 147 6.19 3.68 9.92
C MET A 147 5.96 4.10 11.37
N ILE A 148 4.93 3.54 12.01
CA ILE A 148 4.56 3.87 13.39
C ILE A 148 5.64 3.38 14.35
N GLU A 149 6.20 2.19 14.12
CA GLU A 149 7.20 1.58 15.01
C GLU A 149 8.56 2.27 14.94
N HIS A 150 8.93 2.85 13.80
CA HIS A 150 10.29 3.34 13.56
C HIS A 150 10.41 4.86 13.39
N ALA A 151 9.33 5.60 13.26
CA ALA A 151 9.35 7.06 13.28
C ALA A 151 9.74 7.60 14.67
N GLY A 152 10.19 8.84 14.74
CA GLY A 152 10.47 9.50 16.00
C GLY A 152 9.25 9.66 16.90
N ILE A 153 8.05 9.78 16.29
CA ILE A 153 6.76 9.73 16.98
C ILE A 153 5.80 8.90 16.15
N GLY A 154 5.43 7.72 16.66
CA GLY A 154 4.40 6.85 16.09
C GLY A 154 3.01 7.19 16.60
N ILE A 155 2.04 7.35 15.70
CA ILE A 155 0.69 7.79 16.04
C ILE A 155 -0.34 6.83 15.49
N ALA A 156 -1.26 6.36 16.32
CA ALA A 156 -2.41 5.57 15.90
C ALA A 156 -3.69 6.43 15.96
N VAL A 157 -4.47 6.43 14.88
CA VAL A 157 -5.80 7.09 14.89
C VAL A 157 -6.83 6.27 15.66
N GLY A 158 -7.98 6.90 16.01
CA GLY A 158 -8.98 6.32 16.90
C GLY A 158 -9.54 4.96 16.47
N ASN A 159 -9.69 4.72 15.16
CA ASN A 159 -10.13 3.43 14.60
C ASN A 159 -8.98 2.47 14.22
N ALA A 160 -7.75 2.75 14.64
CA ALA A 160 -6.63 1.85 14.38
C ALA A 160 -6.81 0.48 15.05
N LEU A 161 -6.21 -0.55 14.46
CA LEU A 161 -6.17 -1.89 15.04
C LEU A 161 -5.52 -1.86 16.43
N THR A 162 -5.97 -2.73 17.33
CA THR A 162 -5.45 -2.82 18.70
C THR A 162 -3.93 -2.99 18.73
N GLU A 163 -3.38 -3.80 17.83
CA GLU A 163 -1.95 -4.03 17.73
C GLU A 163 -1.18 -2.79 17.24
N ILE A 164 -1.79 -1.95 16.38
CA ILE A 164 -1.21 -0.67 15.93
C ILE A 164 -1.24 0.34 17.06
N LYS A 165 -2.35 0.41 17.81
CA LYS A 165 -2.44 1.27 19.01
C LYS A 165 -1.41 0.88 20.08
N ALA A 166 -1.08 -0.40 20.20
CA ALA A 166 -0.10 -0.89 21.16
C ALA A 166 1.35 -0.53 20.80
N LEU A 167 1.63 -0.21 19.54
CA LEU A 167 2.96 0.20 19.05
C LEU A 167 3.16 1.71 19.06
N ALA A 168 2.06 2.47 19.02
CA ALA A 168 2.09 3.92 18.87
C ALA A 168 2.45 4.62 20.17
N ASP A 169 3.23 5.72 20.07
CA ASP A 169 3.52 6.63 21.19
C ASP A 169 2.29 7.45 21.57
N ILE A 170 1.46 7.79 20.57
CA ILE A 170 0.23 8.57 20.75
C ILE A 170 -0.93 7.84 20.10
N VAL A 171 -2.03 7.68 20.85
CA VAL A 171 -3.30 7.21 20.31
C VAL A 171 -4.28 8.38 20.30
N LEU A 172 -4.80 8.70 19.10
CA LEU A 172 -5.78 9.75 18.92
C LEU A 172 -7.18 9.25 19.32
N GLN A 173 -8.06 10.19 19.71
CA GLN A 173 -9.47 9.90 20.01
C GLN A 173 -10.29 9.82 18.73
N HIS A 174 -9.99 10.72 17.78
CA HIS A 174 -10.67 10.79 16.50
C HIS A 174 -10.14 9.73 15.52
N ASP A 175 -11.03 9.23 14.66
CA ASP A 175 -10.70 8.28 13.61
C ASP A 175 -10.33 9.00 12.29
N CYS A 176 -9.93 8.21 11.29
CA CYS A 176 -9.48 8.75 10.01
C CYS A 176 -10.56 9.47 9.20
N GLU A 177 -11.85 9.33 9.55
CA GLU A 177 -12.97 10.00 8.91
C GLU A 177 -13.47 11.23 9.70
N HIS A 178 -13.00 11.40 10.95
CA HIS A 178 -13.49 12.42 11.89
C HIS A 178 -12.32 13.19 12.53
N ASP A 179 -11.74 14.14 11.80
CA ASP A 179 -10.80 15.16 12.29
C ASP A 179 -9.54 14.64 13.03
N ALA A 180 -9.12 13.39 12.84
CA ALA A 180 -7.92 12.85 13.48
C ALA A 180 -6.65 13.69 13.19
N ILE A 181 -6.53 14.22 11.95
CA ILE A 181 -5.38 15.06 11.58
C ILE A 181 -5.41 16.41 12.29
N ALA A 182 -6.58 17.01 12.54
CA ALA A 182 -6.68 18.24 13.33
C ALA A 182 -6.24 17.97 14.78
N GLU A 183 -6.74 16.90 15.42
CA GLU A 183 -6.31 16.48 16.76
C GLU A 183 -4.79 16.25 16.81
N LEU A 184 -4.23 15.59 15.77
CA LEU A 184 -2.80 15.35 15.68
C LEU A 184 -2.01 16.65 15.66
N VAL A 185 -2.39 17.60 14.81
CA VAL A 185 -1.70 18.91 14.71
C VAL A 185 -1.75 19.64 16.04
N ASP A 186 -2.91 19.69 16.70
CA ASP A 186 -3.05 20.33 18.00
C ASP A 186 -2.15 19.70 19.07
N LYS A 187 -2.03 18.37 19.09
CA LYS A 187 -1.15 17.64 20.01
C LYS A 187 0.32 17.94 19.74
N LEU A 188 0.76 17.92 18.48
CA LEU A 188 2.17 18.18 18.12
C LEU A 188 2.58 19.63 18.40
N LEU A 189 1.66 20.60 18.23
CA LEU A 189 1.92 22.00 18.54
C LEU A 189 1.98 22.28 20.05
N ALA A 190 1.43 21.38 20.87
CA ALA A 190 1.43 21.49 22.33
C ALA A 190 2.64 20.79 23.00
N MET A 191 3.47 20.07 22.24
CA MET A 191 4.70 19.40 22.70
C MET A 191 5.90 20.36 22.67
#